data_c7f7b86ebe0e1c8d42d1acca95c9e3fd
#
_entry.id   c7f7b86ebe0e1c8d42d1acca95c9e3fd
#
_cell.length_a   1.000
_cell.length_b   1.000
_cell.length_c   1.000
_cell.angle_alpha   90.00
_cell.angle_beta   90.00
_cell.angle_gamma   90.00
#
_symmetry.space_group_name_H-M   'P 1'
#
loop_
_entity.id
_entity.type
_entity.pdbx_description
1 polymer ?
#
loop_
_entity_poly.entity_id
_entity_poly.type
_entity_poly.pdbx_seq_one_letter_code
_entity_poly.pdbx_strand_id
1 'polypeptide(L)'
;MMHPWNDALFESLRRRAGRLPHALLIHGARGTGKLALAERFAQLLLCEAPDPARKPCGACAGCRWLAAGSHPDFRRLEPEALAPQPAAEPEEGEPAAKRGKPSIEIKVEQVRELAGFLNVGSHRGRFRVALMHPAEDMNANAANALLKGLEEPPPGAVFLLVSHRPARLLPTIRSRCVAVPVSIPPRDAGLKWLSDQGVQDAGRWLAYAGGAPLLALDYAEKADLLDRILRQPAPVTDRDELEMLAEALQKQALDRAFAAYGLPPKYETEVPAARRSDALAWLAFAREMGRHRRLCRHPLNPKLFSAQMLAERPSP
;
A
#
# COMPACT_ATOMS: atom_id res chain seq x y z
N MET A 1 -9.50 -2.60 11.42
CA MET A 1 -10.85 -1.98 11.41
C MET A 1 -10.95 -1.07 10.18
N MET A 2 -12.10 -1.01 9.50
CA MET A 2 -12.28 -0.13 8.33
C MET A 2 -12.38 1.34 8.78
N HIS A 3 -11.90 2.25 7.95
CA HIS A 3 -11.87 3.68 8.28
C HIS A 3 -13.16 4.37 7.82
N PRO A 4 -13.70 5.35 8.59
CA PRO A 4 -15.00 5.97 8.34
C PRO A 4 -15.16 6.59 6.95
N TRP A 5 -14.10 7.15 6.39
CA TRP A 5 -14.14 7.74 5.04
C TRP A 5 -14.35 6.73 3.91
N ASN A 6 -14.22 5.44 4.19
CA ASN A 6 -14.48 4.36 3.22
C ASN A 6 -15.89 3.76 3.36
N ASP A 7 -16.70 4.19 4.33
CA ASP A 7 -18.03 3.62 4.61
C ASP A 7 -18.97 3.72 3.39
N ALA A 8 -19.03 4.88 2.74
CA ALA A 8 -19.88 5.06 1.56
C ALA A 8 -19.48 4.15 0.39
N LEU A 9 -18.15 3.96 0.19
CA LEU A 9 -17.64 3.05 -0.83
C LEU A 9 -17.93 1.60 -0.47
N PHE A 10 -17.75 1.21 0.79
CA PHE A 10 -18.10 -0.12 1.27
C PHE A 10 -19.58 -0.43 1.07
N GLU A 11 -20.48 0.50 1.39
CA GLU A 11 -21.92 0.34 1.17
C GLU A 11 -22.28 0.21 -0.32
N SER A 12 -21.56 0.91 -1.20
CA SER A 12 -21.70 0.73 -2.65
C SER A 12 -21.30 -0.68 -3.10
N LEU A 13 -20.20 -1.20 -2.57
CA LEU A 13 -19.73 -2.57 -2.84
C LEU A 13 -20.72 -3.61 -2.26
N ARG A 14 -21.22 -3.38 -1.04
CA ARG A 14 -22.20 -4.25 -0.37
C ARG A 14 -23.47 -4.43 -1.21
N ARG A 15 -24.02 -3.35 -1.77
CA ARG A 15 -25.21 -3.40 -2.66
C ARG A 15 -24.97 -4.22 -3.93
N ARG A 16 -23.73 -4.29 -4.40
CA ARG A 16 -23.34 -5.04 -5.61
C ARG A 16 -22.93 -6.49 -5.34
N ALA A 17 -22.84 -6.92 -4.09
CA ALA A 17 -22.36 -8.25 -3.72
C ALA A 17 -23.19 -9.42 -4.31
N GLY A 18 -24.46 -9.18 -4.70
CA GLY A 18 -25.30 -10.16 -5.40
C GLY A 18 -24.95 -10.36 -6.89
N ARG A 19 -24.28 -9.39 -7.52
CA ARG A 19 -23.84 -9.40 -8.93
C ARG A 19 -22.37 -9.01 -9.02
N LEU A 20 -21.54 -9.69 -8.22
CA LEU A 20 -20.14 -9.36 -8.09
C LEU A 20 -19.35 -9.80 -9.33
N PRO A 21 -18.50 -8.93 -9.92
CA PRO A 21 -17.50 -9.37 -10.88
C PRO A 21 -16.47 -10.26 -10.18
N HIS A 22 -15.89 -11.21 -10.91
CA HIS A 22 -14.88 -12.14 -10.36
C HIS A 22 -13.60 -11.46 -9.90
N ALA A 23 -13.27 -10.25 -10.40
CA ALA A 23 -12.07 -9.52 -10.04
C ALA A 23 -12.34 -8.03 -9.82
N LEU A 24 -11.90 -7.50 -8.67
CA LEU A 24 -11.92 -6.09 -8.30
C LEU A 24 -10.49 -5.56 -8.13
N LEU A 25 -10.20 -4.42 -8.74
CA LEU A 25 -8.96 -3.67 -8.53
C LEU A 25 -9.25 -2.46 -7.63
N ILE A 26 -8.99 -2.60 -6.34
CA ILE A 26 -9.13 -1.55 -5.32
C ILE A 26 -7.86 -0.71 -5.33
N HIS A 27 -7.91 0.48 -5.88
CA HIS A 27 -6.71 1.27 -6.13
C HIS A 27 -6.82 2.72 -5.67
N GLY A 28 -5.69 3.38 -5.46
CA GLY A 28 -5.59 4.78 -5.01
C GLY A 28 -4.29 5.05 -4.26
N ALA A 29 -4.12 6.24 -3.69
CA ALA A 29 -2.92 6.61 -2.95
C ALA A 29 -2.64 5.67 -1.76
N ARG A 30 -1.35 5.47 -1.42
CA ARG A 30 -0.96 4.74 -0.19
C ARG A 30 -1.55 5.45 1.03
N GLY A 31 -1.91 4.71 2.07
CA GLY A 31 -2.39 5.28 3.33
C GLY A 31 -3.86 5.73 3.34
N THR A 32 -4.69 5.33 2.35
CA THR A 32 -6.13 5.63 2.29
C THR A 32 -7.03 4.53 2.85
N GLY A 33 -6.47 3.45 3.44
CA GLY A 33 -7.23 2.36 4.05
C GLY A 33 -7.80 1.32 3.08
N LYS A 34 -7.21 1.18 1.88
CA LYS A 34 -7.66 0.23 0.85
C LYS A 34 -7.63 -1.23 1.30
N LEU A 35 -6.57 -1.63 2.02
CA LEU A 35 -6.45 -2.98 2.52
C LEU A 35 -7.57 -3.31 3.50
N ALA A 36 -7.81 -2.45 4.48
CA ALA A 36 -8.89 -2.61 5.45
C ALA A 36 -10.28 -2.66 4.78
N LEU A 37 -10.49 -1.88 3.71
CA LEU A 37 -11.70 -1.95 2.89
C LEU A 37 -11.83 -3.30 2.20
N ALA A 38 -10.74 -3.81 1.59
CA ALA A 38 -10.73 -5.10 0.91
C ALA A 38 -10.97 -6.27 1.88
N GLU A 39 -10.35 -6.25 3.06
CA GLU A 39 -10.55 -7.24 4.13
C GLU A 39 -11.99 -7.21 4.65
N ARG A 40 -12.55 -6.03 4.88
CA ARG A 40 -13.94 -5.88 5.31
C ARG A 40 -14.91 -6.39 4.25
N PHE A 41 -14.58 -6.17 2.97
CA PHE A 41 -15.37 -6.69 1.86
C PHE A 41 -15.23 -8.22 1.73
N ALA A 42 -14.05 -8.79 1.90
CA ALA A 42 -13.86 -10.24 1.99
C ALA A 42 -14.69 -10.83 3.14
N GLN A 43 -14.71 -10.17 4.30
CA GLN A 43 -15.52 -10.58 5.44
C GLN A 43 -17.02 -10.58 5.14
N LEU A 44 -17.51 -9.60 4.37
CA LEU A 44 -18.88 -9.54 3.91
C LEU A 44 -19.24 -10.75 3.02
N LEU A 45 -18.36 -11.10 2.06
CA LEU A 45 -18.56 -12.21 1.13
C LEU A 45 -18.56 -13.58 1.83
N LEU A 46 -17.73 -13.73 2.84
CA LEU A 46 -17.55 -14.99 3.59
C LEU A 46 -18.41 -15.08 4.85
N CYS A 47 -19.19 -14.05 5.15
CA CYS A 47 -20.08 -14.04 6.31
C CYS A 47 -21.27 -14.97 6.12
N GLU A 48 -21.48 -15.85 7.09
CA GLU A 48 -22.53 -16.87 7.10
C GLU A 48 -23.89 -16.35 7.66
N ALA A 49 -23.99 -15.09 8.09
CA ALA A 49 -25.23 -14.54 8.59
C ALA A 49 -26.35 -14.68 7.52
N PRO A 50 -27.55 -15.16 7.91
CA PRO A 50 -28.66 -15.37 6.96
C PRO A 50 -29.20 -14.04 6.43
N ASP A 51 -29.23 -13.02 7.26
CA ASP A 51 -29.69 -11.68 6.88
C ASP A 51 -28.57 -10.89 6.15
N PRO A 52 -28.73 -10.56 4.87
CA PRO A 52 -27.77 -9.75 4.11
C PRO A 52 -27.49 -8.35 4.73
N ALA A 53 -28.49 -7.76 5.41
CA ALA A 53 -28.34 -6.46 6.03
C ALA A 53 -27.37 -6.48 7.23
N ARG A 54 -27.24 -7.64 7.87
CA ARG A 54 -26.33 -7.85 9.01
C ARG A 54 -24.92 -8.25 8.62
N LYS A 55 -24.62 -8.38 7.33
CA LYS A 55 -23.27 -8.77 6.85
C LYS A 55 -22.34 -7.54 6.72
N PRO A 56 -21.11 -7.68 7.14
CA PRO A 56 -20.50 -8.75 7.90
C PRO A 56 -20.88 -8.65 9.40
N CYS A 57 -21.34 -9.77 10.00
CA CYS A 57 -21.89 -9.77 11.36
C CYS A 57 -20.82 -9.76 12.47
N GLY A 58 -19.58 -10.11 12.17
CA GLY A 58 -18.47 -10.19 13.13
C GLY A 58 -18.51 -11.40 14.08
N ALA A 59 -19.64 -12.11 14.20
CA ALA A 59 -19.88 -13.12 15.23
C ALA A 59 -19.97 -14.58 14.71
N CYS A 60 -20.31 -14.80 13.43
CA CYS A 60 -20.40 -16.15 12.88
C CYS A 60 -19.01 -16.81 12.75
N ALA A 61 -19.00 -18.13 12.49
CA ALA A 61 -17.75 -18.89 12.35
C ALA A 61 -16.85 -18.31 11.24
N GLY A 62 -17.40 -18.01 10.07
CA GLY A 62 -16.66 -17.40 8.96
C GLY A 62 -16.01 -16.05 9.34
N CYS A 63 -16.74 -15.16 10.03
CA CYS A 63 -16.18 -13.89 10.50
C CYS A 63 -15.04 -14.07 11.52
N ARG A 64 -15.19 -15.03 12.45
CA ARG A 64 -14.15 -15.32 13.47
C ARG A 64 -12.91 -15.93 12.86
N TRP A 65 -13.05 -16.89 11.93
CA TRP A 65 -11.91 -17.48 11.23
C TRP A 65 -11.17 -16.48 10.36
N LEU A 66 -11.90 -15.57 9.69
CA LEU A 66 -11.24 -14.53 8.92
C LEU A 66 -10.44 -13.58 9.83
N ALA A 67 -10.99 -13.20 10.98
CA ALA A 67 -10.29 -12.37 11.96
C ALA A 67 -9.05 -13.08 12.54
N ALA A 68 -9.10 -14.41 12.67
CA ALA A 68 -7.97 -15.25 13.11
C ALA A 68 -6.99 -15.61 11.97
N GLY A 69 -7.25 -15.16 10.71
CA GLY A 69 -6.40 -15.49 9.55
C GLY A 69 -6.48 -16.95 9.08
N SER A 70 -7.45 -17.74 9.58
CA SER A 70 -7.56 -19.19 9.36
C SER A 70 -8.76 -19.63 8.52
N HIS A 71 -9.43 -18.70 7.82
CA HIS A 71 -10.62 -19.03 7.04
C HIS A 71 -10.29 -19.96 5.85
N PRO A 72 -10.96 -21.14 5.70
CA PRO A 72 -10.63 -22.11 4.65
C PRO A 72 -10.87 -21.59 3.22
N ASP A 73 -11.81 -20.66 3.03
CA ASP A 73 -12.15 -20.08 1.73
C ASP A 73 -11.53 -18.67 1.51
N PHE A 74 -10.48 -18.33 2.29
CA PHE A 74 -9.74 -17.07 2.15
C PHE A 74 -8.25 -17.33 2.00
N ARG A 75 -7.62 -16.63 1.06
CA ARG A 75 -6.14 -16.57 0.96
C ARG A 75 -5.71 -15.13 0.73
N ARG A 76 -4.67 -14.75 1.47
CA ARG A 76 -3.98 -13.46 1.33
C ARG A 76 -2.60 -13.71 0.73
N LEU A 77 -2.28 -13.00 -0.35
CA LEU A 77 -0.98 -12.97 -0.98
C LEU A 77 -0.36 -11.60 -0.76
N GLU A 78 0.83 -11.62 -0.18
CA GLU A 78 1.66 -10.44 0.06
C GLU A 78 3.14 -10.84 -0.01
N PRO A 79 4.05 -9.87 -0.22
CA PRO A 79 5.48 -10.11 -0.08
C PRO A 79 5.82 -10.64 1.31
N GLU A 80 6.82 -11.53 1.39
CA GLU A 80 7.27 -12.09 2.69
C GLU A 80 7.64 -11.00 3.72
N ALA A 81 8.16 -9.86 3.22
CA ALA A 81 8.51 -8.73 4.07
C ALA A 81 7.31 -8.04 4.74
N LEU A 82 6.08 -8.25 4.24
CA LEU A 82 4.84 -7.70 4.81
C LEU A 82 4.04 -8.75 5.58
N ALA A 83 4.33 -10.04 5.37
CA ALA A 83 3.63 -11.11 6.05
C ALA A 83 3.94 -11.07 7.56
N PRO A 84 2.94 -11.30 8.44
CA PRO A 84 3.18 -11.49 9.85
C PRO A 84 4.20 -12.61 10.04
N GLN A 85 5.34 -12.30 10.62
CA GLN A 85 6.30 -13.36 10.95
C GLN A 85 5.63 -14.24 12.02
N PRO A 86 5.55 -15.57 11.81
CA PRO A 86 5.14 -16.45 12.91
C PRO A 86 6.10 -16.20 14.07
N ALA A 87 5.57 -15.98 15.27
CA ALA A 87 6.37 -15.95 16.48
C ALA A 87 7.18 -17.25 16.50
N ALA A 88 8.45 -17.18 16.17
CA ALA A 88 9.34 -18.31 16.21
C ALA A 88 9.57 -18.60 17.70
N GLU A 89 8.87 -19.59 18.24
CA GLU A 89 9.42 -20.31 19.39
C GLU A 89 10.74 -20.92 18.89
N PRO A 90 11.86 -20.69 19.57
CA PRO A 90 13.10 -21.31 19.20
C PRO A 90 12.97 -22.81 19.47
N GLU A 91 12.77 -23.62 18.45
CA GLU A 91 13.04 -25.06 18.56
C GLU A 91 14.54 -25.21 18.79
N GLU A 92 14.91 -25.62 20.00
CA GLU A 92 16.27 -25.94 20.38
C GLU A 92 16.75 -27.11 19.52
N GLY A 93 17.64 -26.86 18.57
CA GLY A 93 18.40 -27.95 17.95
C GLY A 93 18.66 -27.89 16.44
N GLU A 94 18.08 -27.00 15.66
CA GLU A 94 18.49 -26.87 14.25
C GLU A 94 19.46 -25.69 14.03
N PRO A 95 20.59 -25.89 13.30
CA PRO A 95 21.49 -24.81 12.96
C PRO A 95 20.69 -23.78 12.15
N ALA A 96 20.72 -22.50 12.58
CA ALA A 96 20.09 -21.37 11.92
C ALA A 96 20.53 -21.33 10.45
N ALA A 97 19.80 -22.03 9.57
CA ALA A 97 19.95 -21.91 8.14
C ALA A 97 19.83 -20.42 7.84
N LYS A 98 20.78 -19.86 7.11
CA LYS A 98 20.82 -18.45 6.68
C LYS A 98 19.50 -18.10 6.01
N ARG A 99 18.50 -17.70 6.79
CA ARG A 99 17.25 -17.14 6.27
C ARG A 99 17.64 -15.87 5.52
N GLY A 100 17.59 -15.92 4.20
CA GLY A 100 17.80 -14.76 3.35
C GLY A 100 16.83 -13.64 3.76
N LYS A 101 17.14 -12.38 3.41
CA LYS A 101 16.21 -11.28 3.67
C LYS A 101 14.85 -11.62 3.06
N PRO A 102 13.72 -11.37 3.79
CA PRO A 102 12.39 -11.65 3.26
C PRO A 102 12.15 -10.95 1.93
N SER A 103 11.51 -11.64 1.00
CA SER A 103 11.21 -11.10 -0.33
C SER A 103 10.27 -9.91 -0.24
N ILE A 104 10.58 -8.88 -1.00
CA ILE A 104 9.73 -7.70 -1.19
C ILE A 104 8.76 -7.85 -2.38
N GLU A 105 8.78 -8.99 -3.05
CA GLU A 105 7.94 -9.31 -4.19
C GLU A 105 7.04 -10.51 -3.89
N ILE A 106 5.84 -10.51 -4.49
CA ILE A 106 4.96 -11.68 -4.55
C ILE A 106 5.52 -12.59 -5.65
N LYS A 107 5.90 -13.80 -5.26
CA LYS A 107 6.54 -14.80 -6.11
C LYS A 107 5.51 -15.62 -6.91
N VAL A 108 5.95 -16.20 -8.01
CA VAL A 108 5.07 -17.04 -8.87
C VAL A 108 4.57 -18.29 -8.16
N GLU A 109 5.35 -18.84 -7.23
CA GLU A 109 4.98 -20.00 -6.42
C GLU A 109 3.71 -19.71 -5.60
N GLN A 110 3.64 -18.55 -4.94
CA GLN A 110 2.48 -18.11 -4.18
C GLN A 110 1.21 -18.03 -5.07
N VAL A 111 1.35 -17.54 -6.31
CA VAL A 111 0.22 -17.44 -7.26
C VAL A 111 -0.20 -18.83 -7.78
N ARG A 112 0.75 -19.77 -7.96
CA ARG A 112 0.43 -21.15 -8.35
C ARG A 112 -0.30 -21.90 -7.24
N GLU A 113 0.11 -21.73 -5.99
CA GLU A 113 -0.60 -22.28 -4.81
C GLU A 113 -2.01 -21.72 -4.72
N LEU A 114 -2.18 -20.41 -5.00
CA LEU A 114 -3.47 -19.78 -5.04
C LEU A 114 -4.37 -20.39 -6.13
N ALA A 115 -3.84 -20.70 -7.31
CA ALA A 115 -4.61 -21.35 -8.36
C ALA A 115 -5.12 -22.73 -7.91
N GLY A 116 -4.28 -23.52 -7.24
CA GLY A 116 -4.67 -24.78 -6.60
C GLY A 116 -5.81 -24.59 -5.59
N PHE A 117 -5.67 -23.59 -4.72
CA PHE A 117 -6.70 -23.24 -3.74
C PHE A 117 -8.02 -22.85 -4.40
N LEU A 118 -8.04 -22.08 -5.46
CA LEU A 118 -9.28 -21.61 -6.11
C LEU A 118 -10.01 -22.71 -6.88
N ASN A 119 -9.30 -23.73 -7.40
CA ASN A 119 -9.87 -24.82 -8.16
C ASN A 119 -10.60 -25.87 -7.33
N VAL A 120 -10.33 -25.98 -6.04
CA VAL A 120 -11.07 -26.84 -5.11
C VAL A 120 -12.34 -26.10 -4.67
N GLY A 121 -13.54 -26.58 -4.90
CA GLY A 121 -14.80 -25.86 -4.55
C GLY A 121 -14.84 -25.22 -3.14
N SER A 122 -15.70 -24.25 -2.90
CA SER A 122 -15.85 -23.61 -1.58
C SER A 122 -16.24 -24.61 -0.50
N HIS A 123 -15.59 -24.53 0.67
CA HIS A 123 -15.86 -25.44 1.79
C HIS A 123 -17.14 -25.08 2.58
N ARG A 124 -17.44 -23.80 2.67
CA ARG A 124 -18.48 -23.31 3.60
C ARG A 124 -19.47 -22.34 2.97
N GLY A 125 -19.24 -21.90 1.79
CA GLY A 125 -20.06 -20.85 1.24
C GLY A 125 -20.11 -20.77 -0.28
N ARG A 126 -20.46 -19.59 -0.70
CA ARG A 126 -20.67 -19.28 -2.10
C ARG A 126 -19.37 -18.85 -2.80
N PHE A 127 -18.45 -18.28 -2.06
CA PHE A 127 -17.25 -17.64 -2.59
C PHE A 127 -15.95 -18.22 -2.04
N ARG A 128 -14.89 -18.20 -2.86
CA ARG A 128 -13.51 -18.29 -2.48
C ARG A 128 -12.83 -16.95 -2.79
N VAL A 129 -12.22 -16.35 -1.79
CA VAL A 129 -11.65 -15.00 -1.91
C VAL A 129 -10.14 -15.04 -1.86
N ALA A 130 -9.54 -14.50 -2.90
CA ALA A 130 -8.10 -14.26 -3.01
C ALA A 130 -7.83 -12.76 -2.89
N LEU A 131 -7.11 -12.33 -1.86
CA LEU A 131 -6.71 -10.93 -1.65
C LEU A 131 -5.22 -10.79 -1.93
N MET A 132 -4.83 -9.88 -2.82
CA MET A 132 -3.43 -9.58 -3.17
C MET A 132 -3.09 -8.15 -2.78
N HIS A 133 -2.03 -7.97 -1.99
CA HIS A 133 -1.61 -6.65 -1.49
C HIS A 133 -0.11 -6.57 -1.19
N PRO A 134 0.59 -5.58 -1.74
CA PRO A 134 0.22 -4.75 -2.89
C PRO A 134 0.31 -5.54 -4.20
N ALA A 135 -0.69 -5.44 -5.06
CA ALA A 135 -0.74 -6.22 -6.30
C ALA A 135 0.37 -5.84 -7.31
N GLU A 136 0.86 -4.59 -7.28
CA GLU A 136 1.98 -4.14 -8.10
C GLU A 136 3.35 -4.71 -7.69
N ASP A 137 3.43 -5.38 -6.55
CA ASP A 137 4.67 -6.02 -6.09
C ASP A 137 4.75 -7.50 -6.53
N MET A 138 3.85 -7.96 -7.41
CA MET A 138 4.03 -9.21 -8.15
C MET A 138 5.20 -9.10 -9.13
N ASN A 139 6.10 -10.10 -9.13
CA ASN A 139 7.08 -10.20 -10.20
C ASN A 139 6.42 -10.55 -11.54
N ALA A 140 7.13 -10.41 -12.65
CA ALA A 140 6.57 -10.62 -13.99
C ALA A 140 5.97 -12.02 -14.18
N ASN A 141 6.59 -13.05 -13.62
CA ASN A 141 6.12 -14.42 -13.70
C ASN A 141 4.83 -14.64 -12.88
N ALA A 142 4.76 -14.06 -11.68
CA ALA A 142 3.57 -14.08 -10.84
C ALA A 142 2.38 -13.37 -11.52
N ALA A 143 2.64 -12.19 -12.09
CA ALA A 143 1.64 -11.42 -12.82
C ALA A 143 1.08 -12.19 -14.02
N ASN A 144 1.95 -12.85 -14.81
CA ASN A 144 1.54 -13.69 -15.94
C ASN A 144 0.77 -14.94 -15.48
N ALA A 145 1.19 -15.60 -14.40
CA ALA A 145 0.49 -16.76 -13.87
C ALA A 145 -0.94 -16.41 -13.39
N LEU A 146 -1.15 -15.19 -12.86
CA LEU A 146 -2.46 -14.73 -12.42
C LEU A 146 -3.44 -14.55 -13.57
N LEU A 147 -2.97 -14.19 -14.77
CA LEU A 147 -3.83 -13.92 -15.94
C LEU A 147 -4.77 -15.09 -16.25
N LYS A 148 -4.29 -16.33 -16.16
CA LYS A 148 -5.11 -17.52 -16.42
C LYS A 148 -6.34 -17.57 -15.49
N GLY A 149 -6.15 -17.30 -14.20
CA GLY A 149 -7.26 -17.28 -13.23
C GLY A 149 -8.22 -16.10 -13.41
N LEU A 150 -7.72 -14.98 -13.99
CA LEU A 150 -8.56 -13.83 -14.31
C LEU A 150 -9.34 -13.99 -15.62
N GLU A 151 -8.83 -14.78 -16.57
CA GLU A 151 -9.49 -15.09 -17.86
C GLU A 151 -10.57 -16.16 -17.71
N GLU A 152 -10.25 -17.21 -16.96
CA GLU A 152 -11.13 -18.36 -16.74
C GLU A 152 -11.33 -18.58 -15.23
N PRO A 153 -12.06 -17.69 -14.53
CA PRO A 153 -12.22 -17.78 -13.09
C PRO A 153 -12.99 -19.02 -12.69
N PRO A 154 -12.50 -19.83 -11.74
CA PRO A 154 -13.27 -20.92 -11.19
C PRO A 154 -14.60 -20.44 -10.60
N PRO A 155 -15.66 -21.27 -10.62
CA PRO A 155 -16.96 -20.88 -10.05
C PRO A 155 -16.84 -20.44 -8.60
N GLY A 156 -17.36 -19.24 -8.28
CA GLY A 156 -17.29 -18.66 -6.94
C GLY A 156 -15.95 -18.05 -6.55
N ALA A 157 -14.94 -18.06 -7.42
CA ALA A 157 -13.68 -17.36 -7.17
C ALA A 157 -13.88 -15.82 -7.25
N VAL A 158 -13.31 -15.12 -6.26
CA VAL A 158 -13.29 -13.64 -6.23
C VAL A 158 -11.87 -13.17 -5.95
N PHE A 159 -11.34 -12.36 -6.85
CA PHE A 159 -10.03 -11.74 -6.74
C PHE A 159 -10.17 -10.29 -6.26
N LEU A 160 -9.53 -9.96 -5.14
CA LEU A 160 -9.43 -8.60 -4.61
C LEU A 160 -7.97 -8.14 -4.74
N LEU A 161 -7.69 -7.34 -5.76
CA LEU A 161 -6.36 -6.78 -6.00
C LEU A 161 -6.30 -5.39 -5.38
N VAL A 162 -5.43 -5.19 -4.40
CA VAL A 162 -5.20 -3.88 -3.76
C VAL A 162 -3.92 -3.28 -4.31
N SER A 163 -4.02 -2.10 -4.93
CA SER A 163 -2.86 -1.44 -5.54
C SER A 163 -2.73 0.03 -5.11
N HIS A 164 -1.48 0.44 -4.85
CA HIS A 164 -1.11 1.84 -4.59
C HIS A 164 -0.66 2.55 -5.87
N ARG A 165 -0.24 1.78 -6.88
CA ARG A 165 0.34 2.26 -8.14
C ARG A 165 -0.21 1.44 -9.31
N PRO A 166 -1.51 1.59 -9.66
CA PRO A 166 -2.15 0.75 -10.67
C PRO A 166 -1.50 0.82 -12.05
N ALA A 167 -0.79 1.91 -12.35
CA ALA A 167 -0.02 2.05 -13.59
C ALA A 167 1.18 1.07 -13.69
N ARG A 168 1.63 0.47 -12.58
CA ARG A 168 2.68 -0.56 -12.55
C ARG A 168 2.17 -1.97 -12.83
N LEU A 169 0.86 -2.18 -12.71
CA LEU A 169 0.23 -3.45 -13.06
C LEU A 169 0.19 -3.61 -14.59
N LEU A 170 0.32 -4.85 -15.04
CA LEU A 170 0.17 -5.19 -16.45
C LEU A 170 -1.18 -4.67 -16.97
N PRO A 171 -1.22 -4.04 -18.16
CA PRO A 171 -2.48 -3.60 -18.78
C PRO A 171 -3.50 -4.74 -18.92
N THR A 172 -3.01 -5.95 -19.16
CA THR A 172 -3.80 -7.19 -19.26
C THR A 172 -4.49 -7.59 -17.95
N ILE A 173 -3.87 -7.34 -16.79
CA ILE A 173 -4.53 -7.53 -15.48
C ILE A 173 -5.58 -6.45 -15.28
N ARG A 174 -5.24 -5.19 -15.54
CA ARG A 174 -6.17 -4.06 -15.34
C ARG A 174 -7.44 -4.17 -16.17
N SER A 175 -7.31 -4.65 -17.42
CA SER A 175 -8.46 -4.81 -18.32
C SER A 175 -9.45 -5.91 -17.90
N ARG A 176 -9.02 -6.85 -17.05
CA ARG A 176 -9.83 -7.96 -16.54
C ARG A 176 -10.41 -7.73 -15.16
N CYS A 177 -10.08 -6.60 -14.53
CA CYS A 177 -10.58 -6.21 -13.23
C CYS A 177 -11.53 -5.02 -13.31
N VAL A 178 -12.60 -5.04 -12.54
CA VAL A 178 -13.43 -3.85 -12.34
C VAL A 178 -12.71 -2.91 -11.37
N ALA A 179 -12.44 -1.71 -11.82
CA ALA A 179 -11.74 -0.70 -11.02
C ALA A 179 -12.64 -0.13 -9.90
N VAL A 180 -12.10 -0.11 -8.70
CA VAL A 180 -12.70 0.50 -7.50
C VAL A 180 -11.74 1.56 -6.98
N PRO A 181 -11.89 2.83 -7.40
CA PRO A 181 -11.03 3.91 -6.95
C PRO A 181 -11.34 4.26 -5.49
N VAL A 182 -10.28 4.35 -4.68
CA VAL A 182 -10.34 4.83 -3.29
C VAL A 182 -9.68 6.20 -3.24
N SER A 183 -10.49 7.22 -3.03
CA SER A 183 -10.05 8.61 -2.98
C SER A 183 -9.32 8.92 -1.67
N ILE A 184 -8.51 9.96 -1.70
CA ILE A 184 -8.01 10.62 -0.49
C ILE A 184 -9.22 11.18 0.25
N PRO A 185 -9.35 10.97 1.57
CA PRO A 185 -10.47 11.51 2.35
C PRO A 185 -10.45 13.04 2.41
N PRO A 186 -11.59 13.68 2.71
CA PRO A 186 -11.61 15.10 3.05
C PRO A 186 -10.62 15.44 4.16
N ARG A 187 -9.96 16.60 4.07
CA ARG A 187 -8.93 17.04 5.03
C ARG A 187 -9.41 16.94 6.48
N ASP A 188 -10.62 17.41 6.75
CA ASP A 188 -11.18 17.42 8.10
C ASP A 188 -11.38 16.01 8.68
N ALA A 189 -11.79 15.06 7.85
CA ALA A 189 -11.92 13.67 8.27
C ALA A 189 -10.56 13.04 8.61
N GLY A 190 -9.52 13.35 7.80
CA GLY A 190 -8.17 12.93 8.07
C GLY A 190 -7.58 13.55 9.34
N LEU A 191 -7.76 14.85 9.54
CA LEU A 191 -7.31 15.57 10.73
C LEU A 191 -7.97 15.05 12.00
N LYS A 192 -9.30 14.90 11.98
CA LYS A 192 -10.03 14.35 13.11
C LYS A 192 -9.50 12.97 13.50
N TRP A 193 -9.37 12.08 12.53
CA TRP A 193 -8.89 10.73 12.80
C TRP A 193 -7.47 10.72 13.36
N LEU A 194 -6.54 11.53 12.84
CA LEU A 194 -5.18 11.65 13.37
C LEU A 194 -5.15 12.20 14.78
N SER A 195 -6.00 13.18 15.09
CA SER A 195 -6.17 13.70 16.45
C SER A 195 -6.69 12.64 17.41
N ASP A 196 -7.66 11.82 16.97
CA ASP A 196 -8.19 10.68 17.75
C ASP A 196 -7.11 9.60 17.99
N GLN A 197 -6.08 9.51 17.12
CA GLN A 197 -4.89 8.66 17.31
C GLN A 197 -3.80 9.31 18.19
N GLY A 198 -4.01 10.55 18.67
CA GLY A 198 -3.03 11.27 19.50
C GLY A 198 -1.85 11.86 18.74
N VAL A 199 -1.94 11.99 17.40
CA VAL A 199 -0.86 12.53 16.58
C VAL A 199 -0.68 14.02 16.83
N GLN A 200 0.52 14.43 17.27
CA GLN A 200 0.94 15.81 17.35
C GLN A 200 1.15 16.39 15.95
N ASP A 201 0.86 17.68 15.74
CA ASP A 201 1.02 18.36 14.45
C ASP A 201 0.34 17.63 13.28
N ALA A 202 -0.87 17.07 13.53
CA ALA A 202 -1.61 16.27 12.55
C ALA A 202 -1.77 16.98 11.19
N GLY A 203 -1.90 18.31 11.17
CA GLY A 203 -2.01 19.13 9.95
C GLY A 203 -0.76 19.01 9.07
N ARG A 204 0.41 19.14 9.67
CA ARG A 204 1.71 19.01 9.01
C ARG A 204 1.90 17.61 8.41
N TRP A 205 1.69 16.57 9.21
CA TRP A 205 1.88 15.20 8.74
C TRP A 205 0.86 14.80 7.67
N LEU A 206 -0.38 15.28 7.78
CA LEU A 206 -1.38 15.05 6.76
C LEU A 206 -1.02 15.73 5.43
N ALA A 207 -0.52 16.96 5.47
CA ALA A 207 -0.03 17.66 4.29
C ALA A 207 1.19 16.93 3.70
N TYR A 208 2.17 16.57 4.54
CA TYR A 208 3.34 15.81 4.11
C TYR A 208 2.98 14.46 3.48
N ALA A 209 1.93 13.80 3.96
CA ALA A 209 1.40 12.56 3.40
C ALA A 209 0.52 12.78 2.15
N GLY A 210 0.38 14.02 1.67
CA GLY A 210 -0.50 14.35 0.54
C GLY A 210 -1.98 14.07 0.80
N GLY A 211 -2.41 14.20 2.05
CA GLY A 211 -3.80 14.01 2.49
C GLY A 211 -4.17 12.58 2.89
N ALA A 212 -3.23 11.64 2.91
CA ALA A 212 -3.48 10.23 3.24
C ALA A 212 -3.25 9.94 4.75
N PRO A 213 -4.31 9.71 5.57
CA PRO A 213 -4.19 9.71 7.03
C PRO A 213 -3.31 8.61 7.60
N LEU A 214 -3.39 7.37 7.08
CA LEU A 214 -2.55 6.27 7.57
C LEU A 214 -1.07 6.47 7.25
N LEU A 215 -0.77 7.08 6.11
CA LEU A 215 0.60 7.44 5.77
C LEU A 215 1.10 8.60 6.64
N ALA A 216 0.21 9.53 7.02
CA ALA A 216 0.52 10.60 7.95
C ALA A 216 0.86 10.07 9.35
N LEU A 217 0.14 9.03 9.81
CA LEU A 217 0.45 8.34 11.06
C LEU A 217 1.85 7.68 11.00
N ASP A 218 2.15 6.93 9.93
CA ASP A 218 3.47 6.32 9.71
C ASP A 218 4.61 7.36 9.78
N TYR A 219 4.38 8.57 9.23
CA TYR A 219 5.36 9.65 9.27
C TYR A 219 5.48 10.30 10.65
N ALA A 220 4.36 10.46 11.37
CA ALA A 220 4.37 10.99 12.72
C ALA A 220 5.11 10.08 13.69
N GLU A 221 4.99 8.76 13.54
CA GLU A 221 5.75 7.77 14.33
C GLU A 221 7.27 7.85 14.06
N LYS A 222 7.67 8.38 12.91
CA LYS A 222 9.08 8.55 12.50
C LYS A 222 9.49 10.03 12.47
N ALA A 223 8.80 10.88 13.24
CA ALA A 223 8.97 12.33 13.20
C ALA A 223 10.42 12.78 13.38
N ASP A 224 11.12 12.28 14.39
CA ASP A 224 12.52 12.65 14.69
C ASP A 224 13.46 12.35 13.52
N LEU A 225 13.29 11.20 12.87
CA LEU A 225 14.09 10.80 11.73
C LEU A 225 13.78 11.69 10.51
N LEU A 226 12.49 11.94 10.24
CA LEU A 226 12.07 12.79 9.14
C LEU A 226 12.51 14.24 9.35
N ASP A 227 12.41 14.77 10.56
CA ASP A 227 12.86 16.12 10.87
C ASP A 227 14.36 16.28 10.66
N ARG A 228 15.15 15.28 11.07
CA ARG A 228 16.58 15.24 10.79
C ARG A 228 16.87 15.26 9.29
N ILE A 229 16.18 14.40 8.52
CA ILE A 229 16.34 14.31 7.04
C ILE A 229 15.93 15.63 6.37
N LEU A 230 14.83 16.24 6.81
CA LEU A 230 14.31 17.48 6.20
C LEU A 230 15.18 18.69 6.49
N ARG A 231 15.74 18.80 7.70
CA ARG A 231 16.58 19.94 8.12
C ARG A 231 18.02 19.82 7.61
N GLN A 232 18.61 18.64 7.76
CA GLN A 232 20.02 18.38 7.42
C GLN A 232 20.16 17.06 6.68
N PRO A 233 19.76 17.00 5.38
CA PRO A 233 19.89 15.77 4.62
C PRO A 233 21.37 15.38 4.49
N ALA A 234 21.68 14.16 4.93
CA ALA A 234 23.02 13.58 4.91
C ALA A 234 22.97 12.16 4.31
N PRO A 235 24.11 11.62 3.83
CA PRO A 235 24.19 10.25 3.37
C PRO A 235 23.76 9.26 4.45
N VAL A 236 22.96 8.27 4.08
CA VAL A 236 22.39 7.26 4.98
C VAL A 236 22.98 5.88 4.68
N THR A 237 23.00 5.00 5.66
CA THR A 237 23.54 3.64 5.54
C THR A 237 22.44 2.58 5.54
N ASP A 238 21.28 2.92 6.07
CA ASP A 238 20.12 2.05 6.10
C ASP A 238 19.25 2.23 4.83
N ARG A 239 18.58 1.16 4.44
CA ARG A 239 17.81 1.13 3.20
C ARG A 239 16.44 1.77 3.34
N ASP A 240 15.82 1.66 4.51
CA ASP A 240 14.54 2.29 4.79
C ASP A 240 14.74 3.82 4.92
N GLU A 241 15.84 4.25 5.57
CA GLU A 241 16.23 5.65 5.58
C GLU A 241 16.54 6.18 4.18
N LEU A 242 17.11 5.36 3.28
CA LEU A 242 17.37 5.74 1.89
C LEU A 242 16.08 6.05 1.12
N GLU A 243 15.03 5.22 1.25
CA GLU A 243 13.75 5.48 0.60
C GLU A 243 13.10 6.75 1.18
N MET A 244 13.20 6.95 2.50
CA MET A 244 12.69 8.16 3.18
C MET A 244 13.44 9.42 2.75
N LEU A 245 14.76 9.37 2.62
CA LEU A 245 15.57 10.48 2.14
C LEU A 245 15.19 10.87 0.70
N ALA A 246 15.11 9.90 -0.20
CA ALA A 246 14.72 10.13 -1.59
C ALA A 246 13.30 10.73 -1.71
N GLU A 247 12.37 10.28 -0.86
CA GLU A 247 11.02 10.85 -0.78
C GLU A 247 11.01 12.28 -0.24
N ALA A 248 11.75 12.54 0.83
CA ALA A 248 11.86 13.86 1.44
C ALA A 248 12.46 14.88 0.45
N LEU A 249 13.56 14.52 -0.22
CA LEU A 249 14.18 15.35 -1.25
C LEU A 249 13.22 15.63 -2.41
N GLN A 250 12.44 14.62 -2.84
CA GLN A 250 11.43 14.81 -3.89
C GLN A 250 10.35 15.80 -3.48
N LYS A 251 9.82 15.68 -2.26
CA LYS A 251 8.75 16.56 -1.74
C LYS A 251 9.25 17.98 -1.56
N GLN A 252 10.44 18.17 -0.96
CA GLN A 252 11.06 19.48 -0.82
C GLN A 252 11.31 20.15 -2.18
N ALA A 253 11.77 19.38 -3.17
CA ALA A 253 11.99 19.91 -4.50
C ALA A 253 10.69 20.38 -5.18
N LEU A 254 9.60 19.65 -5.00
CA LEU A 254 8.28 20.05 -5.51
C LEU A 254 7.77 21.31 -4.82
N ASP A 255 7.88 21.40 -3.49
CA ASP A 255 7.45 22.58 -2.74
C ASP A 255 8.29 23.81 -3.11
N ARG A 256 9.61 23.68 -3.31
CA ARG A 256 10.46 24.75 -3.82
C ARG A 256 10.04 25.21 -5.22
N ALA A 257 9.77 24.26 -6.12
CA ALA A 257 9.29 24.61 -7.45
C ALA A 257 7.94 25.34 -7.40
N PHE A 258 7.02 24.93 -6.52
CA PHE A 258 5.74 25.61 -6.32
C PHE A 258 5.93 27.01 -5.74
N ALA A 259 6.77 27.14 -4.70
CA ALA A 259 7.10 28.44 -4.09
C ALA A 259 7.71 29.42 -5.12
N ALA A 260 8.56 28.92 -6.03
CA ALA A 260 9.15 29.73 -7.11
C ALA A 260 8.11 30.32 -8.08
N TYR A 261 6.95 29.68 -8.22
CA TYR A 261 5.81 30.19 -9.00
C TYR A 261 4.77 30.92 -8.17
N GLY A 262 5.02 31.15 -6.87
CA GLY A 262 4.06 31.78 -5.94
C GLY A 262 2.86 30.89 -5.60
N LEU A 263 2.98 29.59 -5.84
CA LEU A 263 1.97 28.60 -5.48
C LEU A 263 2.17 28.10 -4.04
N PRO A 264 1.10 27.75 -3.32
CA PRO A 264 1.24 27.16 -1.99
C PRO A 264 2.00 25.83 -2.06
N PRO A 265 2.83 25.51 -1.05
CA PRO A 265 3.53 24.24 -0.97
C PRO A 265 2.51 23.10 -0.86
N LYS A 266 2.79 22.00 -1.55
CA LYS A 266 1.90 20.84 -1.58
C LYS A 266 2.06 19.96 -0.34
N TYR A 267 3.28 19.82 0.13
CA TYR A 267 3.65 18.93 1.23
C TYR A 267 3.97 19.69 2.52
N GLU A 268 3.86 21.01 2.48
CA GLU A 268 4.15 21.92 3.60
C GLU A 268 5.54 21.64 4.21
N THR A 269 6.50 21.24 3.37
CA THR A 269 7.90 21.18 3.78
C THR A 269 8.40 22.61 3.94
N GLU A 270 9.03 22.91 5.07
CA GLU A 270 9.62 24.23 5.31
C GLU A 270 10.74 24.48 4.30
N VAL A 271 10.41 25.14 3.18
CA VAL A 271 11.36 25.43 2.13
C VAL A 271 11.60 26.93 2.06
N PRO A 272 12.86 27.40 1.92
CA PRO A 272 13.14 28.80 1.68
C PRO A 272 12.57 29.26 0.35
N ALA A 273 12.35 30.56 0.23
CA ALA A 273 11.92 31.17 -1.02
C ALA A 273 12.87 30.79 -2.16
N ALA A 274 12.31 30.31 -3.26
CA ALA A 274 13.08 29.94 -4.45
C ALA A 274 12.89 31.00 -5.54
N ARG A 275 13.94 31.21 -6.37
CA ARG A 275 13.85 32.11 -7.52
C ARG A 275 13.07 31.43 -8.63
N ARG A 276 12.28 32.20 -9.38
CA ARG A 276 11.51 31.68 -10.52
C ARG A 276 12.40 31.02 -11.59
N SER A 277 13.64 31.49 -11.74
CA SER A 277 14.65 30.90 -12.63
C SER A 277 14.97 29.44 -12.26
N ASP A 278 14.88 29.09 -11.01
CA ASP A 278 15.35 27.80 -10.49
C ASP A 278 14.26 26.73 -10.49
N ALA A 279 13.00 27.13 -10.75
CA ALA A 279 11.84 26.25 -10.69
C ALA A 279 11.99 24.98 -11.57
N LEU A 280 12.50 25.15 -12.80
CA LEU A 280 12.70 24.02 -13.73
C LEU A 280 13.78 23.06 -13.22
N ALA A 281 14.85 23.57 -12.60
CA ALA A 281 15.90 22.74 -12.00
C ALA A 281 15.34 21.91 -10.82
N TRP A 282 14.51 22.53 -9.97
CA TRP A 282 13.84 21.81 -8.88
C TRP A 282 12.85 20.77 -9.38
N LEU A 283 12.08 21.04 -10.44
CA LEU A 283 11.19 20.06 -11.06
C LEU A 283 11.96 18.89 -11.68
N ALA A 284 13.09 19.18 -12.36
CA ALA A 284 13.96 18.14 -12.91
C ALA A 284 14.52 17.25 -11.80
N PHE A 285 15.00 17.86 -10.72
CA PHE A 285 15.51 17.14 -9.55
C PHE A 285 14.41 16.30 -8.88
N ALA A 286 13.20 16.83 -8.69
CA ALA A 286 12.06 16.08 -8.16
C ALA A 286 11.73 14.84 -9.01
N ARG A 287 11.82 14.99 -10.34
CA ARG A 287 11.61 13.86 -11.27
C ARG A 287 12.71 12.81 -11.13
N GLU A 288 13.96 13.24 -10.96
CA GLU A 288 15.10 12.34 -10.77
C GLU A 288 15.00 11.60 -9.43
N MET A 289 14.65 12.30 -8.34
CA MET A 289 14.36 11.63 -7.05
C MET A 289 13.22 10.63 -7.16
N GLY A 290 12.21 10.89 -7.99
CA GLY A 290 11.17 9.91 -8.31
C GLY A 290 11.68 8.65 -9.03
N ARG A 291 12.75 8.75 -9.82
CA ARG A 291 13.46 7.60 -10.41
C ARG A 291 14.29 6.88 -9.37
N HIS A 292 15.07 7.60 -8.57
CA HIS A 292 15.90 7.06 -7.51
C HIS A 292 15.08 6.28 -6.47
N ARG A 293 13.89 6.73 -6.10
CA ARG A 293 12.97 5.97 -5.22
C ARG A 293 12.65 4.57 -5.73
N ARG A 294 12.59 4.36 -7.05
CA ARG A 294 12.39 3.02 -7.62
C ARG A 294 13.62 2.14 -7.47
N LEU A 295 14.81 2.75 -7.49
CA LEU A 295 16.09 2.07 -7.36
C LEU A 295 16.46 1.77 -5.91
N CYS A 296 15.89 2.45 -4.91
CA CYS A 296 16.20 2.21 -3.50
C CYS A 296 15.96 0.74 -3.06
N ARG A 297 15.07 0.02 -3.77
CA ARG A 297 14.79 -1.39 -3.50
C ARG A 297 15.81 -2.36 -4.13
N HIS A 298 16.64 -1.90 -5.07
CA HIS A 298 17.71 -2.71 -5.67
C HIS A 298 18.91 -2.87 -4.71
N PRO A 299 19.77 -3.87 -4.90
CA PRO A 299 20.93 -4.13 -4.04
C PRO A 299 22.07 -3.11 -4.27
N LEU A 300 21.76 -1.83 -4.07
CA LEU A 300 22.72 -0.72 -4.13
C LEU A 300 23.37 -0.49 -2.75
N ASN A 301 24.54 0.16 -2.76
CA ASN A 301 25.14 0.65 -1.53
C ASN A 301 24.40 1.94 -1.09
N PRO A 302 23.68 1.95 0.05
CA PRO A 302 22.86 3.09 0.46
C PRO A 302 23.66 4.36 0.64
N LYS A 303 24.86 4.27 1.24
CA LYS A 303 25.72 5.43 1.52
C LYS A 303 26.19 6.12 0.24
N LEU A 304 26.67 5.37 -0.74
CA LEU A 304 27.12 5.94 -2.01
C LEU A 304 25.95 6.50 -2.82
N PHE A 305 24.82 5.78 -2.85
CA PHE A 305 23.65 6.21 -3.61
C PHE A 305 22.99 7.45 -3.01
N SER A 306 22.90 7.54 -1.67
CA SER A 306 22.39 8.74 -1.00
C SER A 306 23.33 9.96 -1.18
N ALA A 307 24.66 9.75 -1.14
CA ALA A 307 25.62 10.81 -1.43
C ALA A 307 25.47 11.35 -2.86
N GLN A 308 25.24 10.48 -3.85
CA GLN A 308 24.94 10.89 -5.22
C GLN A 308 23.66 11.74 -5.31
N MET A 309 22.54 11.27 -4.71
CA MET A 309 21.29 12.03 -4.68
C MET A 309 21.46 13.44 -4.10
N LEU A 310 22.28 13.57 -3.06
CA LEU A 310 22.56 14.87 -2.42
C LEU A 310 23.43 15.77 -3.31
N ALA A 311 24.39 15.20 -4.05
CA ALA A 311 25.24 15.94 -4.97
C ALA A 311 24.47 16.48 -6.19
N GLU A 312 23.40 15.81 -6.61
CA GLU A 312 22.55 16.24 -7.72
C GLU A 312 21.57 17.37 -7.32
N ARG A 313 21.50 17.74 -6.04
CA ARG A 313 20.59 18.76 -5.54
C ARG A 313 20.94 20.13 -6.13
N PRO A 314 19.97 20.87 -6.73
CA PRO A 314 20.20 22.23 -7.17
C PRO A 314 20.69 23.12 -6.00
N SER A 315 21.56 24.05 -6.31
CA SER A 315 21.98 25.07 -5.33
C SER A 315 20.78 25.89 -4.85
N PRO A 316 20.76 26.27 -3.57
CA PRO A 316 19.64 27.03 -2.98
C PRO A 316 19.47 28.40 -3.57
#